data_9fabf11f3c58e4be5b49ad4e26408efe
#
_entry.id   9fabf11f3c58e4be5b49ad4e26408efe
#
_cell.length_a   1.000
_cell.length_b   1.000
_cell.length_c   1.000
_cell.angle_alpha   90.00
_cell.angle_beta   90.00
_cell.angle_gamma   90.00
#
_symmetry.space_group_name_H-M   'P 1'
#
loop_
_entity.id
_entity.type
_entity.pdbx_description
1 polymer ?
#
loop_
_entity_poly.entity_id
_entity_poly.type
_entity_poly.pdbx_seq_one_letter_code
_entity_poly.pdbx_strand_id
1 'polypeptide(L)'
;MIANGGGRILDLSSGAAVKDSARASAYYASKTALMRLAGCLHEAASGQGVKILELAPGVVRTDMTLSMRAYEGRTEWTDPAQSVAIARAFADGLLDGLSGCQVRAGSDDLADLVARSRRGVGPDERRLRRTDFDAERRRD
;
A
#
# COMPACT_ATOMS: atom_id res chain seq x y z
N MET A 1 15.69 -12.10 -8.01
CA MET A 1 16.02 -10.74 -7.54
C MET A 1 17.27 -10.73 -6.68
N ILE A 2 17.30 -11.43 -5.56
CA ILE A 2 18.45 -11.43 -4.62
C ILE A 2 19.77 -11.71 -5.34
N ALA A 3 19.84 -12.79 -6.14
CA ALA A 3 21.05 -13.14 -6.89
C ALA A 3 21.53 -12.07 -7.89
N ASN A 4 20.66 -11.12 -8.23
CA ASN A 4 20.95 -10.01 -9.16
C ASN A 4 21.09 -8.65 -8.44
N GLY A 5 21.38 -8.66 -7.15
CA GLY A 5 21.63 -7.44 -6.38
C GLY A 5 20.37 -6.74 -5.83
N GLY A 6 19.21 -7.39 -5.91
CA GLY A 6 17.96 -6.84 -5.39
C GLY A 6 16.92 -6.51 -6.46
N GLY A 7 16.02 -5.59 -6.13
CA GLY A 7 14.95 -5.13 -7.02
C GLY A 7 13.75 -4.58 -6.28
N ARG A 8 12.74 -4.14 -7.02
CA ARG A 8 11.52 -3.55 -6.47
C ARG A 8 10.27 -4.28 -6.94
N ILE A 9 9.38 -4.55 -6.01
CA ILE A 9 8.08 -5.19 -6.23
C ILE A 9 7.01 -4.16 -5.87
N LEU A 10 6.18 -3.79 -6.82
CA LEU A 10 5.02 -2.95 -6.59
C LEU A 10 3.75 -3.79 -6.71
N ASP A 11 3.05 -3.98 -5.60
CA ASP A 11 1.76 -4.66 -5.59
C ASP A 11 0.60 -3.67 -5.68
N LEU A 12 -0.39 -3.95 -6.53
CA LEU A 12 -1.61 -3.19 -6.58
C LEU A 12 -2.58 -3.67 -5.51
N SER A 13 -2.59 -2.94 -4.41
CA SER A 13 -3.40 -3.18 -3.23
C SER A 13 -4.75 -2.43 -3.29
N SER A 14 -5.40 -2.30 -2.16
CA SER A 14 -6.67 -1.59 -2.00
C SER A 14 -6.85 -1.12 -0.56
N GLY A 15 -7.63 -0.06 -0.36
CA GLY A 15 -8.14 0.28 0.98
C GLY A 15 -8.96 -0.82 1.63
N ALA A 16 -9.43 -1.81 0.85
CA ALA A 16 -10.10 -3.01 1.36
C ALA A 16 -9.19 -3.90 2.22
N ALA A 17 -7.86 -3.80 2.09
CA ALA A 17 -6.92 -4.59 2.87
C ALA A 17 -6.93 -4.26 4.37
N VAL A 18 -7.43 -3.08 4.76
CA VAL A 18 -7.40 -2.55 6.14
C VAL A 18 -8.78 -2.14 6.65
N LYS A 19 -9.84 -2.59 6.01
CA LYS A 19 -11.22 -2.27 6.39
C LYS A 19 -12.08 -3.52 6.40
N ASP A 20 -13.10 -3.51 7.21
CA ASP A 20 -14.17 -4.51 7.20
C ASP A 20 -15.28 -4.10 6.24
N SER A 21 -16.00 -5.07 5.71
CA SER A 21 -17.18 -4.84 4.87
C SER A 21 -18.16 -6.00 4.98
N ALA A 22 -19.42 -5.68 5.10
CA ALA A 22 -20.50 -6.66 5.00
C ALA A 22 -20.71 -7.20 3.57
N ARG A 23 -20.04 -6.61 2.58
CA ARG A 23 -20.12 -6.97 1.16
C ARG A 23 -18.74 -7.31 0.63
N ALA A 24 -18.68 -8.19 -0.37
CA ALA A 24 -17.44 -8.53 -1.07
C ALA A 24 -16.32 -9.10 -0.17
N SER A 25 -16.66 -9.94 0.82
CA SER A 25 -15.72 -10.53 1.79
C SER A 25 -14.51 -11.21 1.12
N ALA A 26 -14.70 -11.94 0.03
CA ALA A 26 -13.62 -12.58 -0.72
C ALA A 26 -12.61 -11.57 -1.28
N TYR A 27 -13.07 -10.43 -1.80
CA TYR A 27 -12.20 -9.36 -2.28
C TYR A 27 -11.39 -8.75 -1.14
N TYR A 28 -12.05 -8.43 -0.02
CA TYR A 28 -11.38 -7.88 1.16
C TYR A 28 -10.34 -8.85 1.71
N ALA A 29 -10.70 -10.13 1.86
CA ALA A 29 -9.77 -11.17 2.30
C ALA A 29 -8.57 -11.29 1.36
N SER A 30 -8.77 -11.26 0.04
CA SER A 30 -7.68 -11.34 -0.94
C SER A 30 -6.71 -10.15 -0.84
N LYS A 31 -7.23 -8.93 -0.64
CA LYS A 31 -6.39 -7.73 -0.50
C LYS A 31 -5.67 -7.68 0.85
N THR A 32 -6.29 -8.16 1.92
CA THR A 32 -5.62 -8.35 3.22
C THR A 32 -4.50 -9.39 3.12
N ALA A 33 -4.71 -10.49 2.39
CA ALA A 33 -3.68 -11.50 2.15
C ALA A 33 -2.47 -10.94 1.41
N LEU A 34 -2.67 -10.10 0.37
CA LEU A 34 -1.59 -9.39 -0.32
C LEU A 34 -0.80 -8.50 0.63
N MET A 35 -1.50 -7.72 1.47
CA MET A 35 -0.83 -6.85 2.44
C MET A 35 -0.01 -7.65 3.47
N ARG A 36 -0.49 -8.81 3.89
CA ARG A 36 0.29 -9.72 4.74
C ARG A 36 1.51 -10.26 4.00
N LEU A 37 1.35 -10.67 2.74
CA LEU A 37 2.45 -11.17 1.92
C LEU A 37 3.54 -10.11 1.73
N ALA A 38 3.18 -8.86 1.46
CA ALA A 38 4.12 -7.74 1.33
C ALA A 38 4.94 -7.56 2.61
N GLY A 39 4.30 -7.63 3.78
CA GLY A 39 4.99 -7.59 5.06
C GLY A 39 5.98 -8.75 5.25
N CYS A 40 5.58 -9.98 4.90
CA CYS A 40 6.46 -11.14 4.98
C CYS A 40 7.65 -11.04 4.04
N LEU A 41 7.44 -10.57 2.79
CA LEU A 41 8.51 -10.36 1.82
C LEU A 41 9.48 -9.27 2.27
N HIS A 42 8.97 -8.20 2.89
CA HIS A 42 9.82 -7.16 3.47
C HIS A 42 10.76 -7.73 4.53
N GLU A 43 10.21 -8.48 5.50
CA GLU A 43 11.01 -9.11 6.56
C GLU A 43 12.04 -10.09 6.00
N ALA A 44 11.66 -10.88 4.98
CA ALA A 44 12.52 -11.90 4.42
C ALA A 44 13.67 -11.35 3.55
N ALA A 45 13.44 -10.23 2.83
CA ALA A 45 14.31 -9.87 1.71
C ALA A 45 14.75 -8.39 1.67
N SER A 46 14.28 -7.53 2.56
CA SER A 46 14.64 -6.10 2.55
C SER A 46 16.14 -5.87 2.81
N GLY A 47 16.74 -6.67 3.69
CA GLY A 47 18.18 -6.66 3.95
C GLY A 47 19.05 -7.20 2.79
N GLN A 48 18.43 -7.84 1.80
CA GLN A 48 19.08 -8.39 0.60
C GLN A 48 18.80 -7.54 -0.65
N GLY A 49 18.45 -6.27 -0.46
CA GLY A 49 18.22 -5.32 -1.56
C GLY A 49 16.87 -5.42 -2.25
N VAL A 50 15.96 -6.27 -1.80
CA VAL A 50 14.60 -6.35 -2.36
C VAL A 50 13.68 -5.42 -1.58
N LYS A 51 13.02 -4.51 -2.29
CA LYS A 51 12.02 -3.57 -1.74
C LYS A 51 10.65 -3.94 -2.25
N ILE A 52 9.64 -3.80 -1.38
CA ILE A 52 8.25 -4.04 -1.75
C ILE A 52 7.38 -2.88 -1.28
N LEU A 53 6.52 -2.39 -2.15
CA LEU A 53 5.56 -1.33 -1.84
C LEU A 53 4.17 -1.76 -2.29
N GLU A 54 3.18 -1.58 -1.43
CA GLU A 54 1.78 -1.74 -1.82
C GLU A 54 1.17 -0.39 -2.19
N LEU A 55 0.66 -0.29 -3.40
CA LEU A 55 -0.05 0.88 -3.89
C LEU A 55 -1.55 0.61 -3.96
N ALA A 56 -2.33 1.30 -3.15
CA ALA A 56 -3.77 1.39 -3.31
C ALA A 56 -4.10 2.55 -4.27
N PRO A 57 -4.60 2.29 -5.48
CA PRO A 57 -4.77 3.32 -6.51
C PRO A 57 -5.97 4.26 -6.27
N GLY A 58 -6.71 4.07 -5.18
CA GLY A 58 -7.98 4.76 -4.95
C GLY A 58 -9.09 4.18 -5.84
N VAL A 59 -10.12 4.98 -6.11
CA VAL A 59 -11.20 4.59 -7.01
C VAL A 59 -11.00 5.29 -8.35
N VAL A 60 -10.39 4.58 -9.28
CA VAL A 60 -10.11 5.07 -10.64
C VAL A 60 -11.30 4.77 -11.55
N ARG A 61 -11.62 5.69 -12.47
CA ARG A 61 -12.68 5.52 -13.46
C ARG A 61 -12.23 4.55 -14.56
N THR A 62 -12.71 3.31 -14.49
CA THR A 62 -12.41 2.22 -15.43
C THR A 62 -13.71 1.48 -15.77
N ASP A 63 -13.71 0.68 -16.83
CA ASP A 63 -14.87 -0.15 -17.20
C ASP A 63 -15.31 -1.03 -16.02
N MET A 64 -14.36 -1.58 -15.27
CA MET A 64 -14.66 -2.38 -14.08
C MET A 64 -15.38 -1.56 -13.01
N THR A 65 -14.92 -0.37 -12.67
CA THR A 65 -15.56 0.46 -11.64
C THR A 65 -16.90 1.02 -12.11
N LEU A 66 -17.03 1.34 -13.40
CA LEU A 66 -18.29 1.82 -13.99
C LEU A 66 -19.37 0.73 -14.03
N SER A 67 -19.00 -0.55 -14.12
CA SER A 67 -19.94 -1.67 -14.08
C SER A 67 -20.43 -2.03 -12.67
N MET A 68 -19.82 -1.44 -11.62
CA MET A 68 -20.12 -1.77 -10.22
C MET A 68 -21.20 -0.86 -9.65
N ARG A 69 -22.32 -1.42 -9.19
CA ARG A 69 -23.41 -0.68 -8.52
C ARG A 69 -22.92 0.17 -7.33
N ALA A 70 -21.83 -0.22 -6.69
CA ALA A 70 -21.25 0.51 -5.57
C ALA A 70 -20.73 1.90 -5.94
N TYR A 71 -20.52 2.16 -7.22
CA TYR A 71 -20.01 3.45 -7.74
C TYR A 71 -21.02 4.16 -8.64
N GLU A 72 -22.25 3.69 -8.69
CA GLU A 72 -23.33 4.35 -9.44
C GLU A 72 -23.53 5.79 -8.93
N GLY A 73 -23.59 6.75 -9.83
CA GLY A 73 -23.68 8.17 -9.49
C GLY A 73 -22.42 8.83 -8.95
N ARG A 74 -21.28 8.11 -8.88
CA ARG A 74 -20.03 8.70 -8.43
C ARG A 74 -19.49 9.75 -9.42
N THR A 75 -19.20 10.93 -8.92
CA THR A 75 -18.65 12.07 -9.71
C THR A 75 -17.14 12.26 -9.50
N GLU A 76 -16.63 11.91 -8.33
CA GLU A 76 -15.22 12.11 -7.98
C GLU A 76 -14.43 10.80 -8.11
N TRP A 77 -13.35 10.85 -8.87
CA TRP A 77 -12.50 9.70 -9.17
C TRP A 77 -11.04 10.04 -8.88
N THR A 78 -10.27 9.06 -8.45
CA THR A 78 -8.83 9.22 -8.33
C THR A 78 -8.20 9.31 -9.73
N ASP A 79 -7.39 10.33 -9.97
CA ASP A 79 -6.62 10.44 -11.21
C ASP A 79 -5.57 9.32 -11.28
N PRO A 80 -5.58 8.46 -12.31
CA PRO A 80 -4.59 7.41 -12.48
C PRO A 80 -3.15 7.94 -12.57
N ALA A 81 -2.94 9.20 -12.98
CA ALA A 81 -1.62 9.82 -13.02
C ALA A 81 -0.93 9.84 -11.65
N GLN A 82 -1.69 9.93 -10.56
CA GLN A 82 -1.14 9.86 -9.20
C GLN A 82 -0.55 8.47 -8.88
N SER A 83 -1.23 7.41 -9.29
CA SER A 83 -0.71 6.04 -9.15
C SER A 83 0.56 5.84 -9.98
N VAL A 84 0.59 6.37 -11.20
CA VAL A 84 1.76 6.31 -12.08
C VAL A 84 2.94 7.07 -11.48
N ALA A 85 2.71 8.26 -10.91
CA ALA A 85 3.75 9.06 -10.27
C ALA A 85 4.37 8.34 -9.06
N ILE A 86 3.55 7.71 -8.21
CA ILE A 86 4.03 6.91 -7.08
C ILE A 86 4.82 5.68 -7.56
N ALA A 87 4.30 4.96 -8.56
CA ALA A 87 4.97 3.79 -9.12
C ALA A 87 6.34 4.15 -9.71
N ARG A 88 6.43 5.26 -10.42
CA ARG A 88 7.68 5.78 -10.99
C ARG A 88 8.68 6.17 -9.89
N ALA A 89 8.23 6.94 -8.90
CA ALA A 89 9.08 7.32 -7.77
C ALA A 89 9.63 6.09 -7.01
N PHE A 90 8.83 5.03 -6.89
CA PHE A 90 9.29 3.78 -6.31
C PHE A 90 10.29 3.07 -7.23
N ALA A 91 10.05 3.00 -8.53
CA ALA A 91 10.99 2.43 -9.50
C ALA A 91 12.35 3.15 -9.47
N ASP A 92 12.34 4.48 -9.29
CA ASP A 92 13.53 5.33 -9.17
C ASP A 92 14.21 5.24 -7.78
N GLY A 93 13.66 4.47 -6.82
CA GLY A 93 14.23 4.26 -5.49
C GLY A 93 13.89 5.33 -4.46
N LEU A 94 13.14 6.37 -4.84
CA LEU A 94 12.79 7.48 -3.93
C LEU A 94 11.91 7.04 -2.75
N LEU A 95 11.23 5.90 -2.88
CA LEU A 95 10.32 5.37 -1.87
C LEU A 95 10.84 4.08 -1.19
N ASP A 96 12.13 3.74 -1.32
CA ASP A 96 12.72 2.53 -0.76
C ASP A 96 12.58 2.44 0.77
N GLY A 97 12.61 3.58 1.48
CA GLY A 97 12.40 3.64 2.92
C GLY A 97 10.98 3.30 3.37
N LEU A 98 10.02 3.23 2.43
CA LEU A 98 8.65 2.79 2.68
C LEU A 98 8.43 1.30 2.37
N SER A 99 9.51 0.53 2.19
CA SER A 99 9.38 -0.91 1.91
C SER A 99 8.57 -1.64 2.99
N GLY A 100 7.61 -2.45 2.57
CA GLY A 100 6.66 -3.15 3.43
C GLY A 100 5.42 -2.33 3.82
N CYS A 101 5.30 -1.08 3.35
CA CYS A 101 4.17 -0.19 3.66
C CYS A 101 3.14 -0.17 2.55
N GLN A 102 1.90 0.22 2.89
CA GLN A 102 0.86 0.58 1.94
C GLN A 102 0.80 2.10 1.77
N VAL A 103 0.81 2.56 0.53
CA VAL A 103 0.57 3.95 0.14
C VAL A 103 -0.69 4.07 -0.72
N ARG A 104 -1.31 5.26 -0.78
CA ARG A 104 -2.62 5.43 -1.40
C ARG A 104 -2.63 6.64 -2.32
N ALA A 105 -2.78 6.42 -3.60
CA ALA A 105 -3.09 7.48 -4.55
C ALA A 105 -4.45 8.15 -4.19
N GLY A 106 -4.54 9.44 -4.40
CA GLY A 106 -5.72 10.24 -4.07
C GLY A 106 -5.82 10.71 -2.61
N SER A 107 -4.93 10.23 -1.73
CA SER A 107 -4.90 10.67 -0.33
C SER A 107 -3.50 10.95 0.21
N ASP A 108 -2.48 10.30 -0.33
CA ASP A 108 -1.09 10.55 0.06
C ASP A 108 -0.44 11.50 -0.95
N ASP A 109 0.19 12.56 -0.47
CA ASP A 109 1.00 13.47 -1.30
C ASP A 109 2.36 12.84 -1.61
N LEU A 110 2.81 12.93 -2.87
CA LEU A 110 4.06 12.30 -3.30
C LEU A 110 5.29 12.93 -2.64
N ALA A 111 5.31 14.25 -2.45
CA ALA A 111 6.45 14.92 -1.82
C ALA A 111 6.56 14.50 -0.34
N ASP A 112 5.44 14.36 0.35
CA ASP A 112 5.39 13.85 1.72
C ASP A 112 5.84 12.40 1.81
N LEU A 113 5.44 11.53 0.86
CA LEU A 113 5.91 10.15 0.80
C LEU A 113 7.44 10.09 0.62
N VAL A 114 8.00 10.89 -0.27
CA VAL A 114 9.45 10.97 -0.49
C VAL A 114 10.17 11.48 0.77
N ALA A 115 9.65 12.52 1.42
CA ALA A 115 10.22 13.05 2.65
C ALA A 115 10.18 12.01 3.78
N ARG A 116 9.07 11.25 3.89
CA ARG A 116 8.92 10.17 4.87
C ARG A 116 9.85 8.99 4.57
N SER A 117 9.98 8.61 3.30
CA SER A 117 10.93 7.57 2.87
C SER A 117 12.37 7.87 3.32
N ARG A 118 12.80 9.13 3.20
CA ARG A 118 14.13 9.57 3.62
C ARG A 118 14.34 9.54 5.14
N ARG A 119 13.29 9.84 5.92
CA ARG A 119 13.34 9.81 7.39
C ARG A 119 13.21 8.41 7.97
N GLY A 120 12.69 7.47 7.18
CA GLY A 120 12.25 6.16 7.64
C GLY A 120 10.86 6.19 8.23
N VAL A 121 10.31 5.00 8.49
CA VAL A 121 8.98 4.76 9.08
C VAL A 121 9.11 3.85 10.29
N GLY A 122 8.20 4.01 11.24
CA GLY A 122 8.11 3.11 12.39
C GLY A 122 7.74 1.67 11.95
N PRO A 123 8.03 0.68 12.81
CA PRO A 123 7.86 -0.74 12.45
C PRO A 123 6.42 -1.11 12.11
N ASP A 124 5.45 -0.37 12.64
CA ASP A 124 4.02 -0.66 12.46
C ASP A 124 3.31 0.33 11.53
N GLU A 125 4.00 1.40 11.11
CA GLU A 125 3.41 2.41 10.24
C GLU A 125 3.02 1.83 8.88
N ARG A 126 1.74 2.04 8.50
CA ARG A 126 1.18 1.62 7.20
C ARG A 126 1.32 0.12 6.88
N ARG A 127 1.42 -0.71 7.93
CA ARG A 127 1.53 -2.17 7.85
C ARG A 127 0.34 -2.84 8.51
N LEU A 128 0.05 -4.09 8.12
CA LEU A 128 -0.99 -4.88 8.76
C LEU A 128 -0.48 -5.39 10.11
N ARG A 129 -1.07 -4.89 11.19
CA ARG A 129 -0.75 -5.28 12.57
C ARG A 129 -2.04 -5.53 13.34
N ARG A 130 -1.92 -6.35 14.37
CA ARG A 130 -2.99 -6.51 15.36
C ARG A 130 -2.91 -5.37 16.37
N THR A 131 -4.05 -4.78 16.71
CA THR A 131 -4.16 -3.88 17.85
C THR A 131 -4.47 -4.68 19.11
N ASP A 132 -3.68 -4.51 20.15
CA ASP A 132 -3.94 -5.13 21.44
C ASP A 132 -5.06 -4.38 22.19
N PHE A 133 -5.78 -5.07 23.10
CA PHE A 133 -6.86 -4.49 23.89
C PHE A 133 -6.40 -3.35 24.81
N ASP A 134 -5.12 -3.35 25.23
CA ASP A 134 -4.52 -2.36 26.14
C ASP A 134 -3.51 -1.45 25.44
N ALA A 135 -3.81 -0.98 24.23
CA ALA A 135 -2.92 -0.11 23.46
C ALA A 135 -2.53 1.20 24.21
N GLU A 136 -3.26 1.60 25.24
CA GLU A 136 -2.96 2.77 26.07
C GLU A 136 -1.87 2.52 27.13
N ARG A 137 -1.61 1.27 27.55
CA ARG A 137 -0.66 0.93 28.62
C ARG A 137 0.81 0.88 28.15
N ARG A 138 1.11 1.00 26.88
CA ARG A 138 2.46 0.90 26.32
C ARG A 138 3.07 2.24 25.92
N ARG A 139 2.50 3.35 26.37
CA ARG A 139 2.99 4.71 26.05
C ARG A 139 3.74 5.37 27.21
N ASP A 140 4.05 4.60 28.26
CA ASP A 140 4.90 5.06 29.37
C ASP A 140 6.34 4.51 29.24
#